data_72e89d19d259770df81311f6130cf556
#
_entry.id   72e89d19d259770df81311f6130cf556
#
_cell.length_a   1.000
_cell.length_b   1.000
_cell.length_c   1.000
_cell.angle_alpha   90.00
_cell.angle_beta   90.00
_cell.angle_gamma   90.00
#
_symmetry.space_group_name_H-M   'P 1'
#
loop_
_entity.id
_entity.type
_entity.pdbx_description
1 polymer ?
#
loop_
_entity_poly.entity_id
_entity_poly.type
_entity_poly.pdbx_seq_one_letter_code
_entity_poly.pdbx_strand_id
1 'polypeptide(L)'
;MEHAMDKIYVEYRDGVYYIAHTRVTLNSLVYAYREGHSPETIAQAFWLDHEQVYGAITFYLAHRQEVDESIRQGEAEQDALREQLHRRSSALHQKLAEAKPTSLDIS
;
A
#
# COMPACT_ATOMS: atom_id res chain seq x y z
N MET A 1 -30.56 -0.62 14.25
CA MET A 1 -30.40 -0.75 13.56
C MET A 1 -29.53 -0.18 12.73
N GLU A 2 -29.76 0.63 12.18
CA GLU A 2 -28.90 1.21 11.39
C GLU A 2 -27.76 1.70 12.06
N HIS A 3 -27.69 1.57 13.28
CA HIS A 3 -26.56 2.06 13.89
C HIS A 3 -25.33 1.43 13.38
N ALA A 4 -25.39 0.18 13.05
CA ALA A 4 -24.25 -0.49 12.56
C ALA A 4 -23.79 0.13 11.28
N MET A 5 -24.70 0.76 10.58
CA MET A 5 -24.34 1.36 9.35
C MET A 5 -23.63 2.64 9.56
N ASP A 6 -23.66 3.18 10.74
CA ASP A 6 -23.00 4.44 10.98
C ASP A 6 -21.54 4.29 11.28
N LYS A 7 -21.07 3.07 11.48
CA LYS A 7 -19.67 2.87 11.79
C LYS A 7 -18.83 2.98 10.56
N ILE A 8 -17.79 3.76 10.65
CA ILE A 8 -16.91 4.00 9.52
C ILE A 8 -15.67 3.14 9.66
N TYR A 9 -15.42 2.30 8.67
CA TYR A 9 -14.26 1.41 8.68
C TYR A 9 -13.15 1.88 7.77
N VAL A 10 -13.42 2.82 6.87
CA VAL A 10 -12.44 3.31 5.92
C VAL A 10 -12.47 4.83 5.92
N GLU A 11 -11.30 5.43 5.94
CA GLU A 11 -11.15 6.89 5.89
C GLU A 11 -10.36 7.27 4.66
N TYR A 12 -10.69 8.41 4.09
CA TYR A 12 -9.99 8.91 2.94
C TYR A 12 -9.17 10.11 3.42
N ARG A 13 -7.86 10.01 3.39
CA ARG A 13 -6.99 11.09 3.84
C ARG A 13 -5.92 11.34 2.79
N ASP A 14 -5.81 12.59 2.36
CA ASP A 14 -4.76 13.01 1.43
C ASP A 14 -4.68 12.13 0.19
N GLY A 15 -5.83 11.78 -0.36
CA GLY A 15 -5.88 11.00 -1.58
C GLY A 15 -5.71 9.51 -1.40
N VAL A 16 -5.66 9.03 -0.17
CA VAL A 16 -5.43 7.62 0.11
C VAL A 16 -6.50 7.10 1.05
N TYR A 17 -6.97 5.89 0.79
CA TYR A 17 -7.92 5.23 1.68
C TYR A 17 -7.15 4.48 2.76
N TYR A 18 -7.58 4.65 4.00
CA TYR A 18 -6.98 3.97 5.14
C TYR A 18 -8.05 3.21 5.92
N ILE A 19 -7.64 2.18 6.62
CA ILE A 19 -8.53 1.56 7.59
C ILE A 19 -8.67 2.57 8.72
N ALA A 20 -9.90 2.87 9.12
CA ALA A 20 -10.17 3.94 10.07
C ALA A 20 -9.34 3.82 11.33
N HIS A 21 -8.80 4.92 11.76
CA HIS A 21 -8.00 5.03 12.99
C HIS A 21 -6.71 4.21 12.97
N THR A 22 -6.22 3.87 11.79
CA THR A 22 -4.95 3.15 11.69
C THR A 22 -4.11 3.78 10.59
N ARG A 23 -2.90 3.28 10.43
CA ARG A 23 -2.04 3.69 9.33
C ARG A 23 -2.02 2.65 8.23
N VAL A 24 -2.83 1.62 8.37
CA VAL A 24 -2.91 0.57 7.36
C VAL A 24 -3.73 1.08 6.19
N THR A 25 -3.19 1.00 4.99
CA THR A 25 -3.91 1.47 3.82
C THR A 25 -4.90 0.41 3.36
N LEU A 26 -6.00 0.87 2.80
CA LEU A 26 -6.96 -0.05 2.23
C LEU A 26 -6.32 -0.82 1.08
N ASN A 27 -5.42 -0.18 0.34
CA ASN A 27 -4.77 -0.84 -0.78
C ASN A 27 -4.02 -2.09 -0.34
N SER A 28 -3.30 -2.02 0.78
CA SER A 28 -2.58 -3.17 1.30
C SER A 28 -3.53 -4.32 1.60
N LEU A 29 -4.65 -3.98 2.22
CA LEU A 29 -5.62 -5.00 2.57
C LEU A 29 -6.25 -5.60 1.31
N VAL A 30 -6.54 -4.78 0.32
CA VAL A 30 -7.14 -5.26 -0.93
C VAL A 30 -6.17 -6.18 -1.67
N TYR A 31 -4.89 -5.86 -1.67
CA TYR A 31 -3.91 -6.73 -2.29
C TYR A 31 -3.94 -8.12 -1.66
N ALA A 32 -3.93 -8.17 -0.33
CA ALA A 32 -3.98 -9.45 0.36
C ALA A 32 -5.28 -10.19 0.05
N TYR A 33 -6.37 -9.45 -0.01
CA TYR A 33 -7.67 -10.04 -0.33
C TYR A 33 -7.67 -10.64 -1.73
N ARG A 34 -7.10 -9.92 -2.70
CA ARG A 34 -7.04 -10.40 -4.07
C ARG A 34 -6.14 -11.62 -4.21
N GLU A 35 -5.15 -11.74 -3.34
CA GLU A 35 -4.27 -12.90 -3.37
C GLU A 35 -4.92 -14.13 -2.75
N GLY A 36 -6.11 -13.99 -2.21
CA GLY A 36 -6.83 -15.12 -1.68
C GLY A 36 -6.67 -15.37 -0.20
N HIS A 37 -6.05 -14.44 0.52
CA HIS A 37 -5.91 -14.62 1.96
C HIS A 37 -7.25 -14.44 2.64
N SER A 38 -7.49 -15.22 3.68
CA SER A 38 -8.73 -15.11 4.41
C SER A 38 -8.75 -13.84 5.25
N PRO A 39 -9.94 -13.34 5.59
CA PRO A 39 -10.01 -12.16 6.47
C PRO A 39 -9.28 -12.37 7.78
N GLU A 40 -9.31 -13.57 8.32
CA GLU A 40 -8.62 -13.87 9.57
C GLU A 40 -7.11 -13.74 9.40
N THR A 41 -6.58 -14.22 8.30
CA THR A 41 -5.16 -14.10 8.02
C THR A 41 -4.78 -12.64 7.83
N ILE A 42 -5.61 -11.89 7.14
CA ILE A 42 -5.37 -10.47 6.92
C ILE A 42 -5.35 -9.71 8.24
N ALA A 43 -6.31 -10.02 9.10
CA ALA A 43 -6.39 -9.38 10.42
C ALA A 43 -5.10 -9.61 11.20
N GLN A 44 -4.60 -10.83 11.15
CA GLN A 44 -3.40 -11.17 11.85
C GLN A 44 -2.19 -10.45 11.27
N ALA A 45 -2.11 -10.41 9.96
CA ALA A 45 -0.95 -9.82 9.29
C ALA A 45 -0.84 -8.31 9.53
N PHE A 46 -1.97 -7.64 9.62
CA PHE A 46 -1.97 -6.18 9.77
C PHE A 46 -2.32 -5.71 11.16
N TRP A 47 -2.46 -6.63 12.11
CA TRP A 47 -2.80 -6.28 13.49
C TRP A 47 -4.13 -5.57 13.58
N LEU A 48 -5.11 -6.08 12.86
CA LEU A 48 -6.44 -5.52 12.85
C LEU A 48 -7.43 -6.49 13.48
N ASP A 49 -8.55 -5.95 13.93
CA ASP A 49 -9.63 -6.79 14.40
C ASP A 49 -10.34 -7.38 13.20
N HIS A 50 -11.00 -8.51 13.41
CA HIS A 50 -11.79 -9.10 12.33
C HIS A 50 -12.87 -8.14 11.85
N GLU A 51 -13.46 -7.40 12.75
CA GLU A 51 -14.49 -6.44 12.39
C GLU A 51 -13.92 -5.38 11.43
N GLN A 52 -12.72 -4.90 11.70
CA GLN A 52 -12.10 -3.91 10.84
C GLN A 52 -11.84 -4.47 9.44
N VAL A 53 -11.38 -5.70 9.38
CA VAL A 53 -11.09 -6.32 8.09
C VAL A 53 -12.37 -6.57 7.31
N TYR A 54 -13.39 -7.11 7.95
CA TYR A 54 -14.64 -7.36 7.27
C TYR A 54 -15.29 -6.06 6.82
N GLY A 55 -15.22 -5.03 7.66
CA GLY A 55 -15.77 -3.72 7.31
C GLY A 55 -15.05 -3.12 6.12
N ALA A 56 -13.73 -3.26 6.09
CA ALA A 56 -12.94 -2.73 4.98
C ALA A 56 -13.21 -3.49 3.69
N ILE A 57 -13.35 -4.80 3.78
CA ILE A 57 -13.67 -5.60 2.59
C ILE A 57 -15.05 -5.23 2.07
N THR A 58 -16.00 -5.03 2.97
CA THR A 58 -17.34 -4.63 2.57
C THR A 58 -17.31 -3.28 1.86
N PHE A 59 -16.52 -2.34 2.38
CA PHE A 59 -16.38 -1.05 1.74
C PHE A 59 -15.79 -1.23 0.35
N TYR A 60 -14.75 -2.03 0.23
CA TYR A 60 -14.12 -2.27 -1.05
C TYR A 60 -15.11 -2.84 -2.06
N LEU A 61 -15.88 -3.83 -1.65
CA LEU A 61 -16.82 -4.46 -2.57
C LEU A 61 -17.92 -3.50 -2.98
N ALA A 62 -18.28 -2.58 -2.10
CA ALA A 62 -19.32 -1.59 -2.42
C ALA A 62 -18.77 -0.46 -3.30
N HIS A 63 -17.46 -0.20 -3.24
CA HIS A 63 -16.85 0.91 -3.99
C HIS A 63 -15.72 0.41 -4.87
N ARG A 64 -15.94 -0.74 -5.47
CA ARG A 64 -14.87 -1.43 -6.18
C ARG A 64 -14.20 -0.60 -7.25
N GLN A 65 -14.97 0.08 -8.06
CA GLN A 65 -14.40 0.85 -9.15
C GLN A 65 -13.52 1.97 -8.64
N GLU A 66 -13.98 2.67 -7.63
CA GLU A 66 -13.23 3.80 -7.10
C GLU A 66 -11.94 3.34 -6.43
N VAL A 67 -12.03 2.25 -5.67
CA VAL A 67 -10.85 1.74 -4.99
C VAL A 67 -9.86 1.17 -5.99
N ASP A 68 -10.34 0.42 -6.96
CA ASP A 68 -9.45 -0.16 -7.98
C ASP A 68 -8.76 0.94 -8.78
N GLU A 69 -9.48 2.02 -9.05
CA GLU A 69 -8.88 3.14 -9.76
C GLU A 69 -7.81 3.80 -8.91
N SER A 70 -8.08 3.96 -7.63
CA SER A 70 -7.12 4.54 -6.72
C SER A 70 -5.86 3.68 -6.62
N ILE A 71 -6.03 2.37 -6.58
CA ILE A 71 -4.90 1.45 -6.56
C ILE A 71 -4.09 1.56 -7.85
N ARG A 72 -4.78 1.64 -8.97
CA ARG A 72 -4.11 1.73 -10.25
C ARG A 72 -3.30 3.01 -10.36
N GLN A 73 -3.86 4.12 -9.89
CA GLN A 73 -3.15 5.38 -9.89
C GLN A 73 -1.92 5.32 -8.97
N GLY A 74 -2.08 4.71 -7.81
CA GLY A 74 -0.97 4.56 -6.89
C GLY A 74 0.15 3.71 -7.47
N GLU A 75 -0.22 2.65 -8.18
CA GLU A 75 0.77 1.80 -8.83
C GLU A 75 1.52 2.57 -9.91
N ALA A 76 0.82 3.36 -10.69
CA ALA A 76 1.46 4.13 -11.74
C ALA A 76 2.43 5.14 -11.15
N GLU A 77 2.05 5.77 -10.05
CA GLU A 77 2.93 6.73 -9.39
C GLU A 77 4.15 6.04 -8.81
N GLN A 78 3.95 4.88 -8.23
CA GLN A 78 5.07 4.13 -7.68
C GLN A 78 6.01 3.65 -8.76
N ASP A 79 5.48 3.24 -9.89
CA ASP A 79 6.31 2.81 -11.01
C ASP A 79 7.13 3.97 -11.54
N ALA A 80 6.54 5.14 -11.67
CA ALA A 80 7.25 6.32 -12.13
C ALA A 80 8.36 6.68 -11.15
N LEU A 81 8.07 6.62 -9.87
CA LEU A 81 9.06 6.93 -8.85
C LEU A 81 10.19 5.90 -8.85
N ARG A 82 9.82 4.64 -8.97
CA ARG A 82 10.82 3.57 -9.00
C ARG A 82 11.76 3.73 -10.17
N GLU A 83 11.22 4.11 -11.31
CA GLU A 83 12.04 4.34 -12.48
C GLU A 83 12.97 5.52 -12.29
N GLN A 84 12.47 6.58 -11.67
CA GLN A 84 13.27 7.73 -11.37
C GLN A 84 14.40 7.39 -10.42
N LEU A 85 14.09 6.63 -9.38
CA LEU A 85 15.10 6.20 -8.43
C LEU A 85 16.13 5.28 -9.08
N HIS A 86 15.66 4.43 -9.97
CA HIS A 86 16.57 3.54 -10.68
C HIS A 86 17.55 4.34 -11.55
N ARG A 87 17.06 5.35 -12.22
CA ARG A 87 17.94 6.19 -13.03
C ARG A 87 18.96 6.92 -12.17
N ARG A 88 18.52 7.43 -11.02
CA ARG A 88 19.43 8.11 -10.12
C ARG A 88 20.45 7.16 -9.56
N SER A 89 20.01 5.97 -9.23
CA SER A 89 20.87 4.96 -8.68
C SER A 89 21.93 4.54 -9.68
N SER A 90 21.54 4.38 -10.93
CA SER A 90 22.48 4.03 -11.98
C SER A 90 23.53 5.12 -12.18
N ALA A 91 23.07 6.35 -12.19
CA ALA A 91 24.00 7.47 -12.35
C ALA A 91 24.96 7.53 -11.18
N LEU A 92 24.48 7.28 -9.99
CA LEU A 92 25.31 7.31 -8.82
C LEU A 92 26.32 6.17 -8.82
N HIS A 93 25.89 4.99 -9.20
CA HIS A 93 26.77 3.86 -9.31
C HIS A 93 27.88 4.12 -10.31
N GLN A 94 27.55 4.73 -11.42
CA GLN A 94 28.51 5.05 -12.42
C GLN A 94 29.53 6.03 -11.89
N LYS A 95 29.08 7.05 -11.19
CA LYS A 95 29.93 8.00 -10.58
C LYS A 95 30.86 7.38 -9.57
N LEU A 96 30.34 6.52 -8.76
CA LEU A 96 31.13 5.84 -7.76
C LEU A 96 32.18 4.94 -8.39
N ALA A 97 31.82 4.30 -9.48
CA ALA A 97 32.76 3.43 -10.17
C ALA A 97 33.88 4.21 -10.74
N GLU A 98 33.63 5.43 -11.21
CA GLU A 98 34.66 6.26 -11.74
C GLU A 98 35.57 6.82 -10.67
N ALA A 99 34.96 7.20 -9.59
CA ALA A 99 35.70 7.89 -8.58
C ALA A 99 36.42 7.02 -7.61
N LYS A 100 36.10 5.77 -7.55
CA LYS A 100 36.52 5.08 -6.46
C LYS A 100 37.46 4.03 -6.67
N PRO A 101 38.28 3.98 -7.14
CA PRO A 101 39.11 2.89 -7.36
C PRO A 101 39.42 2.26 -6.06
N THR A 102 39.98 2.94 -5.23
CA THR A 102 40.56 2.29 -4.17
C THR A 102 39.67 2.01 -3.01
N SER A 103 38.78 2.80 -2.82
CA SER A 103 38.02 2.67 -1.61
C SER A 103 37.43 1.32 -1.44
N LEU A 104 37.16 0.65 -2.49
CA LEU A 104 36.56 -0.55 -2.34
C LEU A 104 37.42 -1.61 -1.88
N ASP A 105 38.59 -1.54 -2.15
CA ASP A 105 39.47 -2.59 -1.81
C ASP A 105 39.51 -2.81 -0.35
N ILE A 106 39.14 -1.86 0.38
CA ILE A 106 39.19 -1.99 1.74
C ILE A 106 38.21 -2.91 2.25
N SER A 107 37.16 -2.99 1.64
CA SER A 107 36.15 -3.84 2.15
C SER A 107 36.41 -5.26 1.82
#